data_7baff3e4e55b56ce69cc9fa67489dba1
#
_entry.id   7baff3e4e55b56ce69cc9fa67489dba1
#
_cell.length_a   1.000
_cell.length_b   1.000
_cell.length_c   1.000
_cell.angle_alpha   90.00
_cell.angle_beta   90.00
_cell.angle_gamma   90.00
#
_symmetry.space_group_name_H-M   'P 1'
#
loop_
_entity.id
_entity.type
_entity.pdbx_description
1 polymer ?
#
loop_
_entity_poly.entity_id
_entity_poly.type
_entity_poly.pdbx_seq_one_letter_code
_entity_poly.pdbx_strand_id
1 'polypeptide(L)'
;MAMIETIALAPGYTIPRIVRGGWQLAGDHGAVDRERAIAEIGAFVDAGLDTVDGADIYTGVESLYGAFNARRKAGGGRPLQVHTKFVPDFDDLARVDAAYVRRIVERSLARLQVERLDLVQFHWWDYAVPGMVEAALALARLRDEGLIANLGGTNFDTPQTLAMLDAGVPLAAMQVQYSLLDRRPANGLAALGAPRGMQLLCYGTLAGGFFSERWRGAAEPGAEVTNRSLVKYKLVIDDFGGWPAFQALLSALKTIGDRHGVGIASVATRWVLDQPGVAAAIVGARYADHLDATLAVFRLRLDDADHALLAPLLEAHPGPAGDTYALERDKSGRHGRIMKYNLNQT
;
A
#
# COMPACT_ATOMS: atom_id res chain seq x y z
N MET A 1 -17.27 -16.75 -12.24
CA MET A 1 -16.18 -15.91 -11.68
C MET A 1 -16.79 -14.82 -10.84
N ALA A 2 -16.18 -14.43 -9.71
CA ALA A 2 -16.63 -13.26 -8.97
C ALA A 2 -16.41 -12.01 -9.84
N MET A 3 -17.37 -11.08 -9.83
CA MET A 3 -17.21 -9.81 -10.53
C MET A 3 -16.20 -8.97 -9.73
N ILE A 4 -15.09 -8.58 -10.37
CA ILE A 4 -14.07 -7.73 -9.76
C ILE A 4 -14.64 -6.33 -9.55
N GLU A 5 -14.63 -5.86 -8.30
CA GLU A 5 -14.99 -4.47 -8.00
C GLU A 5 -13.89 -3.54 -8.50
N THR A 6 -14.27 -2.53 -9.23
CA THR A 6 -13.37 -1.48 -9.74
C THR A 6 -13.81 -0.10 -9.24
N ILE A 7 -12.89 0.86 -9.28
CA ILE A 7 -13.16 2.24 -8.89
C ILE A 7 -12.39 3.20 -9.81
N ALA A 8 -13.01 4.33 -10.14
CA ALA A 8 -12.32 5.43 -10.80
C ALA A 8 -11.42 6.14 -9.77
N LEU A 9 -10.10 5.99 -9.90
CA LEU A 9 -9.12 6.64 -9.05
C LEU A 9 -8.85 8.08 -9.49
N ALA A 10 -8.95 8.33 -10.81
CA ALA A 10 -8.84 9.64 -11.41
C ALA A 10 -9.69 9.67 -12.69
N PRO A 11 -9.96 10.84 -13.29
CA PRO A 11 -10.66 10.94 -14.57
C PRO A 11 -9.99 10.07 -15.66
N GLY A 12 -10.74 9.11 -16.19
CA GLY A 12 -10.24 8.18 -17.21
C GLY A 12 -9.29 7.08 -16.68
N TYR A 13 -9.09 6.97 -15.37
CA TYR A 13 -8.22 5.97 -14.75
C TYR A 13 -8.98 5.14 -13.72
N THR A 14 -9.26 3.90 -14.07
CA THR A 14 -10.01 2.94 -13.25
C THR A 14 -9.10 1.78 -12.86
N ILE A 15 -9.16 1.38 -11.60
CA ILE A 15 -8.38 0.28 -11.02
C ILE A 15 -9.27 -0.74 -10.32
N PRO A 16 -8.87 -2.01 -10.18
CA PRO A 16 -9.54 -2.94 -9.26
C PRO A 16 -9.37 -2.46 -7.81
N ARG A 17 -10.35 -2.75 -6.96
CA ARG A 17 -10.30 -2.36 -5.54
C ARG A 17 -9.30 -3.20 -4.71
N ILE A 18 -8.63 -4.15 -5.32
CA ILE A 18 -7.44 -4.81 -4.77
C ILE A 18 -6.30 -4.63 -5.75
N VAL A 19 -5.20 -4.07 -5.25
CA VAL A 19 -3.94 -3.86 -5.97
C VAL A 19 -2.91 -4.86 -5.44
N ARG A 20 -2.18 -5.54 -6.33
CA ARG A 20 -1.13 -6.47 -5.92
C ARG A 20 0.12 -5.72 -5.49
N GLY A 21 0.51 -5.87 -4.21
CA GLY A 21 1.71 -5.25 -3.66
C GLY A 21 2.99 -5.96 -4.10
N GLY A 22 3.99 -5.18 -4.52
CA GLY A 22 5.29 -5.68 -4.99
C GLY A 22 6.40 -5.73 -3.94
N TRP A 23 6.17 -5.27 -2.71
CA TRP A 23 7.18 -5.22 -1.66
C TRP A 23 7.86 -6.58 -1.41
N GLN A 24 7.09 -7.69 -1.43
CA GLN A 24 7.62 -9.04 -1.23
C GLN A 24 8.45 -9.58 -2.41
N LEU A 25 8.47 -8.86 -3.54
CA LEU A 25 9.31 -9.15 -4.71
C LEU A 25 10.65 -8.41 -4.66
N ALA A 26 10.84 -7.47 -3.73
CA ALA A 26 12.12 -6.82 -3.49
C ALA A 26 13.10 -7.81 -2.84
N GLY A 27 14.40 -7.69 -3.17
CA GLY A 27 15.44 -8.62 -2.75
C GLY A 27 15.60 -8.84 -1.24
N ASP A 28 15.17 -7.88 -0.43
CA ASP A 28 15.22 -7.94 1.05
C ASP A 28 14.30 -9.02 1.68
N HIS A 29 13.44 -9.67 0.90
CA HIS A 29 12.54 -10.75 1.35
C HIS A 29 13.01 -12.15 0.95
N GLY A 30 14.27 -12.31 0.54
CA GLY A 30 14.88 -13.55 0.04
C GLY A 30 14.82 -13.67 -1.47
N ALA A 31 15.50 -14.69 -2.00
CA ALA A 31 15.59 -14.91 -3.44
C ALA A 31 14.21 -15.03 -4.10
N VAL A 32 14.01 -14.29 -5.18
CA VAL A 32 12.80 -14.31 -6.00
C VAL A 32 13.13 -15.05 -7.30
N ASP A 33 12.42 -16.13 -7.55
CA ASP A 33 12.42 -16.76 -8.86
C ASP A 33 11.70 -15.84 -9.85
N ARG A 34 12.49 -15.20 -10.72
CA ARG A 34 12.01 -14.15 -11.64
C ARG A 34 11.00 -14.71 -12.66
N GLU A 35 11.27 -15.90 -13.23
CA GLU A 35 10.38 -16.49 -14.22
C GLU A 35 9.06 -16.93 -13.60
N ARG A 36 9.12 -17.54 -12.44
CA ARG A 36 7.94 -17.87 -11.64
C ARG A 36 7.15 -16.61 -11.28
N ALA A 37 7.81 -15.56 -10.79
CA ALA A 37 7.14 -14.31 -10.43
C ALA A 37 6.41 -13.66 -11.62
N ILE A 38 7.01 -13.69 -12.83
CA ILE A 38 6.39 -13.20 -14.07
C ILE A 38 5.16 -14.05 -14.43
N ALA A 39 5.26 -15.38 -14.38
CA ALA A 39 4.14 -16.26 -14.67
C ALA A 39 2.97 -16.05 -13.69
N GLU A 40 3.28 -15.91 -12.41
CA GLU A 40 2.30 -15.70 -11.34
C GLU A 40 1.63 -14.31 -11.37
N ILE A 41 2.33 -13.27 -11.88
CA ILE A 41 1.68 -11.98 -12.19
C ILE A 41 0.57 -12.21 -13.23
N GLY A 42 0.81 -13.06 -14.22
CA GLY A 42 -0.18 -13.42 -15.24
C GLY A 42 -1.48 -13.94 -14.64
N ALA A 43 -1.41 -14.80 -13.63
CA ALA A 43 -2.59 -15.33 -12.95
C ALA A 43 -3.46 -14.22 -12.30
N PHE A 44 -2.84 -13.21 -11.69
CA PHE A 44 -3.57 -12.06 -11.15
C PHE A 44 -4.25 -11.25 -12.25
N VAL A 45 -3.53 -10.96 -13.35
CA VAL A 45 -4.06 -10.20 -14.49
C VAL A 45 -5.22 -10.94 -15.15
N ASP A 46 -5.08 -12.24 -15.35
CA ASP A 46 -6.12 -13.08 -15.95
C ASP A 46 -7.35 -13.21 -15.05
N ALA A 47 -7.19 -13.05 -13.74
CA ALA A 47 -8.28 -12.93 -12.77
C ALA A 47 -8.92 -11.53 -12.71
N GLY A 48 -8.38 -10.54 -13.46
CA GLY A 48 -8.89 -9.16 -13.48
C GLY A 48 -8.22 -8.21 -12.49
N LEU A 49 -7.12 -8.63 -11.84
CA LEU A 49 -6.31 -7.81 -10.93
C LEU A 49 -5.09 -7.30 -11.69
N ASP A 50 -5.30 -6.37 -12.61
CA ASP A 50 -4.31 -5.87 -13.56
C ASP A 50 -3.49 -4.67 -13.06
N THR A 51 -3.67 -4.28 -11.78
CA THR A 51 -2.94 -3.17 -11.16
C THR A 51 -1.98 -3.69 -10.09
N VAL A 52 -0.73 -3.20 -10.14
CA VAL A 52 0.34 -3.57 -9.22
C VAL A 52 0.95 -2.34 -8.55
N ASP A 53 1.42 -2.50 -7.30
CA ASP A 53 2.18 -1.48 -6.57
C ASP A 53 3.66 -1.84 -6.56
N GLY A 54 4.50 -0.91 -6.97
CA GLY A 54 5.96 -0.97 -6.95
C GLY A 54 6.55 0.26 -6.29
N ALA A 55 7.86 0.42 -6.43
CA ALA A 55 8.58 1.65 -6.05
C ALA A 55 9.95 1.68 -6.73
N ASP A 56 10.46 2.87 -6.94
CA ASP A 56 11.84 3.13 -7.41
C ASP A 56 12.91 2.51 -6.49
N ILE A 57 12.60 2.41 -5.19
CA ILE A 57 13.43 1.81 -4.15
C ILE A 57 13.21 0.30 -3.94
N TYR A 58 12.27 -0.33 -4.63
CA TYR A 58 12.07 -1.79 -4.56
C TYR A 58 12.99 -2.46 -5.57
N THR A 59 14.17 -2.88 -5.11
CA THR A 59 15.23 -3.42 -5.97
C THR A 59 14.71 -4.49 -6.94
N GLY A 60 14.82 -4.21 -8.24
CA GLY A 60 14.46 -5.13 -9.32
C GLY A 60 12.97 -5.23 -9.67
N VAL A 61 12.06 -4.66 -8.85
CA VAL A 61 10.59 -4.83 -9.04
C VAL A 61 10.09 -4.08 -10.26
N GLU A 62 10.50 -2.82 -10.49
CA GLU A 62 10.12 -2.08 -11.70
C GLU A 62 10.58 -2.82 -12.97
N SER A 63 11.83 -3.33 -12.99
CA SER A 63 12.35 -4.10 -14.12
C SER A 63 11.63 -5.44 -14.32
N LEU A 64 11.12 -6.04 -13.25
CA LEU A 64 10.28 -7.25 -13.33
C LEU A 64 8.94 -6.94 -14.01
N TYR A 65 8.28 -5.86 -13.61
CA TYR A 65 7.02 -5.40 -14.21
C TYR A 65 7.20 -4.97 -15.67
N GLY A 66 8.31 -4.29 -16.00
CA GLY A 66 8.67 -3.95 -17.38
C GLY A 66 8.82 -5.18 -18.26
N ALA A 67 9.54 -6.20 -17.78
CA ALA A 67 9.69 -7.46 -18.50
C ALA A 67 8.36 -8.21 -18.69
N PHE A 68 7.48 -8.20 -17.67
CA PHE A 68 6.13 -8.76 -17.81
C PHE A 68 5.34 -8.00 -18.90
N ASN A 69 5.31 -6.67 -18.85
CA ASN A 69 4.59 -5.83 -19.81
C ASN A 69 5.08 -6.04 -21.24
N ALA A 70 6.40 -6.15 -21.44
CA ALA A 70 6.98 -6.44 -22.76
C ALA A 70 6.50 -7.79 -23.32
N ARG A 71 6.53 -8.84 -22.49
CA ARG A 71 6.01 -10.17 -22.88
C ARG A 71 4.52 -10.14 -23.17
N ARG A 72 3.74 -9.46 -22.32
CA ARG A 72 2.28 -9.38 -22.46
C ARG A 72 1.89 -8.63 -23.73
N LYS A 73 2.56 -7.51 -24.03
CA LYS A 73 2.37 -6.73 -25.27
C LYS A 73 2.69 -7.54 -26.52
N ALA A 74 3.79 -8.29 -26.51
CA ALA A 74 4.17 -9.18 -27.63
C ALA A 74 3.12 -10.26 -27.89
N GLY A 75 2.43 -10.74 -26.83
CA GLY A 75 1.31 -11.68 -26.92
C GLY A 75 -0.07 -11.05 -27.21
N GLY A 76 -0.16 -9.73 -27.45
CA GLY A 76 -1.42 -9.02 -27.70
C GLY A 76 -2.29 -8.81 -26.45
N GLY A 77 -1.75 -9.08 -25.24
CA GLY A 77 -2.46 -8.88 -23.99
C GLY A 77 -2.37 -7.45 -23.46
N ARG A 78 -3.30 -7.08 -22.55
CA ARG A 78 -3.27 -5.78 -21.89
C ARG A 78 -2.08 -5.72 -20.90
N PRO A 79 -1.34 -4.59 -20.87
CA PRO A 79 -0.28 -4.39 -19.89
C PRO A 79 -0.84 -4.20 -18.49
N LEU A 80 0.05 -4.34 -17.47
CA LEU A 80 -0.24 -3.91 -16.11
C LEU A 80 -0.43 -2.41 -16.05
N GLN A 81 -1.29 -1.96 -15.15
CA GLN A 81 -1.26 -0.63 -14.60
C GLN A 81 -0.28 -0.63 -13.41
N VAL A 82 0.72 0.23 -13.43
CA VAL A 82 1.79 0.22 -12.42
C VAL A 82 1.75 1.49 -11.58
N HIS A 83 1.49 1.31 -10.29
CA HIS A 83 1.67 2.34 -9.29
C HIS A 83 3.12 2.27 -8.79
N THR A 84 3.98 3.18 -9.27
CA THR A 84 5.33 3.30 -8.72
C THR A 84 5.45 4.45 -7.73
N LYS A 85 6.66 4.68 -7.20
CA LYS A 85 6.89 5.73 -6.21
C LYS A 85 8.10 6.56 -6.63
N PHE A 86 8.12 7.79 -6.14
CA PHE A 86 9.30 8.63 -6.06
C PHE A 86 9.66 8.79 -4.58
N VAL A 87 10.70 8.08 -4.15
CA VAL A 87 11.20 8.06 -2.77
C VAL A 87 12.67 8.46 -2.78
N PRO A 88 13.00 9.75 -2.64
CA PRO A 88 14.39 10.17 -2.58
C PRO A 88 15.07 9.56 -1.36
N ASP A 89 16.38 9.24 -1.48
CA ASP A 89 17.16 8.82 -0.32
C ASP A 89 17.18 9.93 0.73
N PHE A 90 17.21 9.54 2.00
CA PHE A 90 17.21 10.50 3.10
C PHE A 90 18.37 11.49 3.02
N ASP A 91 19.57 10.98 2.68
CA ASP A 91 20.80 11.79 2.58
C ASP A 91 20.79 12.76 1.38
N ASP A 92 19.86 12.55 0.45
CA ASP A 92 19.70 13.40 -0.74
C ASP A 92 18.63 14.49 -0.58
N LEU A 93 17.79 14.44 0.46
CA LEU A 93 16.61 15.33 0.60
C LEU A 93 16.94 16.80 0.34
N ALA A 94 18.03 17.32 0.93
CA ALA A 94 18.43 18.71 0.77
C ALA A 94 18.92 19.07 -0.65
N ARG A 95 19.12 18.09 -1.53
CA ARG A 95 19.59 18.23 -2.90
C ARG A 95 18.51 17.93 -3.95
N VAL A 96 17.31 17.59 -3.50
CA VAL A 96 16.20 17.26 -4.41
C VAL A 96 15.71 18.53 -5.09
N ASP A 97 16.02 18.65 -6.38
CA ASP A 97 15.54 19.68 -7.28
C ASP A 97 14.75 19.08 -8.45
N ALA A 98 14.30 19.91 -9.37
CA ALA A 98 13.53 19.46 -10.54
C ALA A 98 14.34 18.50 -11.45
N ALA A 99 15.66 18.67 -11.54
CA ALA A 99 16.51 17.78 -12.33
C ALA A 99 16.66 16.42 -11.65
N TYR A 100 16.79 16.40 -10.32
CA TYR A 100 16.79 15.16 -9.53
C TYR A 100 15.48 14.40 -9.73
N VAL A 101 14.33 15.07 -9.58
CA VAL A 101 13.01 14.48 -9.75
C VAL A 101 12.88 13.86 -11.15
N ARG A 102 13.22 14.61 -12.21
CA ARG A 102 13.17 14.13 -13.59
C ARG A 102 14.02 12.89 -13.79
N ARG A 103 15.27 12.90 -13.35
CA ARG A 103 16.19 11.76 -13.49
C ARG A 103 15.62 10.48 -12.88
N ILE A 104 14.98 10.55 -11.72
CA ILE A 104 14.38 9.37 -11.07
C ILE A 104 13.14 8.90 -11.83
N VAL A 105 12.30 9.81 -12.31
CA VAL A 105 11.12 9.47 -13.12
C VAL A 105 11.55 8.81 -14.44
N GLU A 106 12.56 9.35 -15.14
CA GLU A 106 13.10 8.77 -16.36
C GLU A 106 13.72 7.39 -16.12
N ARG A 107 14.38 7.18 -14.97
CA ARG A 107 14.87 5.87 -14.54
C ARG A 107 13.72 4.86 -14.39
N SER A 108 12.61 5.26 -13.78
CA SER A 108 11.42 4.41 -13.63
C SER A 108 10.76 4.09 -14.97
N LEU A 109 10.66 5.07 -15.89
CA LEU A 109 10.19 4.85 -17.26
C LEU A 109 11.03 3.80 -17.98
N ALA A 110 12.36 3.91 -17.89
CA ALA A 110 13.29 2.97 -18.51
C ALA A 110 13.17 1.55 -17.90
N ARG A 111 13.07 1.42 -16.57
CA ARG A 111 12.92 0.13 -15.88
C ARG A 111 11.60 -0.56 -16.22
N LEU A 112 10.52 0.21 -16.28
CA LEU A 112 9.17 -0.26 -16.61
C LEU A 112 8.95 -0.46 -18.11
N GLN A 113 9.87 0.05 -18.96
CA GLN A 113 9.80 -0.01 -20.42
C GLN A 113 8.51 0.64 -20.97
N VAL A 114 8.16 1.80 -20.43
CA VAL A 114 6.96 2.57 -20.80
C VAL A 114 7.33 4.02 -21.13
N GLU A 115 6.49 4.69 -21.92
CA GLU A 115 6.64 6.11 -22.26
C GLU A 115 5.99 7.02 -21.21
N ARG A 116 5.05 6.49 -20.42
CA ARG A 116 4.31 7.21 -19.37
C ARG A 116 4.05 6.31 -18.19
N LEU A 117 4.27 6.83 -16.97
CA LEU A 117 3.93 6.15 -15.71
C LEU A 117 2.45 6.36 -15.39
N ASP A 118 1.75 5.30 -14.97
CA ASP A 118 0.32 5.35 -14.66
C ASP A 118 0.01 6.15 -13.40
N LEU A 119 0.75 5.90 -12.32
CA LEU A 119 0.68 6.63 -11.06
C LEU A 119 2.06 6.70 -10.41
N VAL A 120 2.49 7.89 -10.03
CA VAL A 120 3.69 8.12 -9.20
C VAL A 120 3.28 8.61 -7.84
N GLN A 121 3.67 7.88 -6.79
CA GLN A 121 3.36 8.18 -5.40
C GLN A 121 4.60 8.77 -4.73
N PHE A 122 4.52 10.04 -4.38
CA PHE A 122 5.61 10.80 -3.78
C PHE A 122 5.76 10.49 -2.29
N HIS A 123 7.00 10.39 -1.79
CA HIS A 123 7.34 10.31 -0.37
C HIS A 123 8.39 11.34 0.02
N TRP A 124 8.30 11.84 1.25
CA TRP A 124 9.29 12.72 1.86
C TRP A 124 9.57 12.27 3.29
N TRP A 125 10.83 12.01 3.61
CA TRP A 125 11.20 11.39 4.88
C TRP A 125 11.13 12.33 6.08
N ASP A 126 11.54 13.59 5.93
CA ASP A 126 11.71 14.51 7.05
C ASP A 126 11.18 15.90 6.70
N TYR A 127 10.11 16.29 7.35
CA TYR A 127 9.46 17.58 7.10
C TYR A 127 10.28 18.80 7.58
N ALA A 128 11.32 18.58 8.42
CA ALA A 128 12.27 19.63 8.78
C ALA A 128 13.23 19.99 7.63
N VAL A 129 13.38 19.08 6.63
CA VAL A 129 14.15 19.37 5.43
C VAL A 129 13.24 20.05 4.41
N PRO A 130 13.54 21.31 3.99
CA PRO A 130 12.72 22.03 3.02
C PRO A 130 12.80 21.38 1.61
N GLY A 131 11.84 21.73 0.74
CA GLY A 131 11.84 21.26 -0.66
C GLY A 131 10.72 20.26 -0.99
N MET A 132 9.93 19.84 0.01
CA MET A 132 8.86 18.86 -0.18
C MET A 132 7.81 19.31 -1.21
N VAL A 133 7.29 20.53 -1.06
CA VAL A 133 6.26 21.06 -1.96
C VAL A 133 6.83 21.32 -3.35
N GLU A 134 8.06 21.84 -3.43
CA GLU A 134 8.78 22.08 -4.67
C GLU A 134 9.01 20.78 -5.46
N ALA A 135 9.37 19.69 -4.78
CA ALA A 135 9.51 18.36 -5.37
C ALA A 135 8.17 17.83 -5.89
N ALA A 136 7.08 18.00 -5.12
CA ALA A 136 5.75 17.63 -5.54
C ALA A 136 5.28 18.42 -6.77
N LEU A 137 5.57 19.75 -6.82
CA LEU A 137 5.30 20.58 -7.99
C LEU A 137 6.17 20.21 -9.19
N ALA A 138 7.41 19.73 -8.99
CA ALA A 138 8.23 19.21 -10.06
C ALA A 138 7.61 17.93 -10.68
N LEU A 139 7.07 17.04 -9.87
CA LEU A 139 6.30 15.88 -10.36
C LEU A 139 5.04 16.31 -11.12
N ALA A 140 4.32 17.35 -10.63
CA ALA A 140 3.16 17.89 -11.32
C ALA A 140 3.51 18.42 -12.71
N ARG A 141 4.65 19.11 -12.86
CA ARG A 141 5.16 19.52 -14.19
C ARG A 141 5.45 18.33 -15.11
N LEU A 142 6.04 17.26 -14.61
CA LEU A 142 6.29 16.04 -15.42
C LEU A 142 4.98 15.34 -15.83
N ARG A 143 3.93 15.45 -15.02
CA ARG A 143 2.59 15.02 -15.41
C ARG A 143 2.06 15.88 -16.56
N ASP A 144 2.20 17.19 -16.48
CA ASP A 144 1.72 18.11 -17.53
C ASP A 144 2.53 17.94 -18.83
N GLU A 145 3.79 17.53 -18.75
CA GLU A 145 4.62 17.12 -19.89
C GLU A 145 4.22 15.74 -20.46
N GLY A 146 3.36 14.97 -19.78
CA GLY A 146 2.87 13.67 -20.25
C GLY A 146 3.72 12.46 -19.83
N LEU A 147 4.78 12.64 -19.02
CA LEU A 147 5.62 11.52 -18.52
C LEU A 147 4.94 10.75 -17.38
N ILE A 148 4.00 11.37 -16.69
CA ILE A 148 3.21 10.80 -15.60
C ILE A 148 1.73 11.02 -15.92
N ALA A 149 0.89 10.00 -15.75
CA ALA A 149 -0.55 10.14 -15.93
C ALA A 149 -1.23 10.72 -14.69
N ASN A 150 -0.94 10.15 -13.52
CA ASN A 150 -1.56 10.52 -12.26
C ASN A 150 -0.51 10.66 -11.15
N LEU A 151 -0.79 11.57 -10.20
CA LEU A 151 0.04 11.75 -9.01
C LEU A 151 -0.68 11.27 -7.75
N GLY A 152 0.10 10.75 -6.83
CA GLY A 152 -0.31 10.43 -5.47
C GLY A 152 0.77 10.79 -4.47
N GLY A 153 0.46 10.62 -3.20
CA GLY A 153 1.44 10.63 -2.13
C GLY A 153 1.51 9.27 -1.45
N THR A 154 2.53 9.06 -0.64
CA THR A 154 2.60 7.91 0.25
C THR A 154 3.15 8.31 1.62
N ASN A 155 2.45 7.92 2.68
CA ASN A 155 2.83 8.14 4.06
C ASN A 155 2.96 9.62 4.48
N PHE A 156 2.21 10.52 3.86
CA PHE A 156 2.06 11.89 4.37
C PHE A 156 0.98 11.96 5.44
N ASP A 157 1.19 12.84 6.40
CA ASP A 157 0.18 13.22 7.37
C ASP A 157 -0.83 14.22 6.77
N THR A 158 -1.88 14.53 7.51
CA THR A 158 -2.94 15.42 7.06
C THR A 158 -2.46 16.84 6.76
N PRO A 159 -1.63 17.51 7.61
CA PRO A 159 -1.12 18.86 7.34
C PRO A 159 -0.26 18.96 6.08
N GLN A 160 0.65 18.00 5.87
CA GLN A 160 1.54 18.03 4.70
C GLN A 160 0.80 17.68 3.41
N THR A 161 -0.19 16.79 3.51
CA THR A 161 -1.09 16.51 2.39
C THR A 161 -1.87 17.77 2.00
N LEU A 162 -2.41 18.51 2.98
CA LEU A 162 -3.09 19.78 2.75
C LEU A 162 -2.17 20.81 2.08
N ALA A 163 -0.93 20.95 2.57
CA ALA A 163 0.04 21.88 2.00
C ALA A 163 0.33 21.61 0.51
N MET A 164 0.45 20.35 0.11
CA MET A 164 0.61 19.99 -1.32
C MET A 164 -0.64 20.31 -2.14
N LEU A 165 -1.82 19.97 -1.62
CA LEU A 165 -3.09 20.24 -2.30
C LEU A 165 -3.35 21.75 -2.47
N ASP A 166 -3.08 22.57 -1.43
CA ASP A 166 -3.22 24.02 -1.46
C ASP A 166 -2.19 24.69 -2.38
N ALA A 167 -1.02 24.09 -2.57
CA ALA A 167 -0.04 24.50 -3.58
C ALA A 167 -0.44 24.11 -5.03
N GLY A 168 -1.56 23.42 -5.21
CA GLY A 168 -2.06 23.01 -6.53
C GLY A 168 -1.53 21.68 -7.06
N VAL A 169 -0.89 20.85 -6.20
CA VAL A 169 -0.47 19.50 -6.62
C VAL A 169 -1.72 18.61 -6.79
N PRO A 170 -1.96 18.04 -7.97
CA PRO A 170 -3.19 17.29 -8.25
C PRO A 170 -3.09 15.84 -7.77
N LEU A 171 -3.18 15.63 -6.46
CA LEU A 171 -3.10 14.32 -5.85
C LEU A 171 -4.41 13.53 -6.09
N ALA A 172 -4.34 12.44 -6.83
CA ALA A 172 -5.47 11.51 -7.02
C ALA A 172 -5.56 10.49 -5.89
N ALA A 173 -4.44 10.17 -5.24
CA ALA A 173 -4.40 9.16 -4.18
C ALA A 173 -3.39 9.49 -3.08
N MET A 174 -3.65 8.95 -1.89
CA MET A 174 -2.68 8.87 -0.80
C MET A 174 -2.53 7.42 -0.35
N GLN A 175 -1.34 6.85 -0.50
CA GLN A 175 -1.05 5.50 -0.04
C GLN A 175 -0.66 5.51 1.44
N VAL A 176 -1.39 4.78 2.27
CA VAL A 176 -1.22 4.78 3.73
C VAL A 176 -1.40 3.39 4.33
N GLN A 177 -0.80 3.17 5.51
CA GLN A 177 -1.13 2.02 6.33
C GLN A 177 -2.54 2.19 6.89
N TYR A 178 -3.43 1.21 6.62
CA TYR A 178 -4.77 1.19 7.17
C TYR A 178 -5.22 -0.26 7.39
N SER A 179 -5.65 -0.56 8.59
CA SER A 179 -6.14 -1.88 8.98
C SER A 179 -7.02 -1.79 10.24
N LEU A 180 -7.58 -2.91 10.67
CA LEU A 180 -8.27 -3.02 11.96
C LEU A 180 -7.38 -2.65 13.15
N LEU A 181 -6.05 -2.80 13.02
CA LEU A 181 -5.08 -2.47 14.07
C LEU A 181 -4.64 -1.01 14.05
N ASP A 182 -4.65 -0.36 12.90
CA ASP A 182 -4.18 1.00 12.70
C ASP A 182 -5.20 1.79 11.90
N ARG A 183 -5.93 2.64 12.58
CA ARG A 183 -7.02 3.43 12.01
C ARG A 183 -6.68 4.92 11.88
N ARG A 184 -5.40 5.31 12.01
CA ARG A 184 -4.95 6.70 11.91
C ARG A 184 -5.43 7.46 10.67
N PRO A 185 -5.57 6.85 9.47
CA PRO A 185 -6.10 7.56 8.30
C PRO A 185 -7.52 8.11 8.46
N ALA A 186 -8.32 7.52 9.36
CA ALA A 186 -9.65 8.03 9.67
C ALA A 186 -9.63 9.35 10.48
N ASN A 187 -8.49 9.69 11.11
CA ASN A 187 -8.33 10.86 11.98
C ASN A 187 -8.17 12.20 11.22
N GLY A 188 -8.68 12.30 9.99
CA GLY A 188 -8.67 13.54 9.21
C GLY A 188 -8.29 13.36 7.75
N LEU A 189 -7.32 12.48 7.44
CA LEU A 189 -6.81 12.33 6.08
C LEU A 189 -7.90 11.87 5.08
N ALA A 190 -8.74 10.92 5.46
CA ALA A 190 -9.86 10.46 4.63
C ALA A 190 -10.86 11.59 4.36
N ALA A 191 -11.21 12.37 5.39
CA ALA A 191 -12.10 13.51 5.28
C ALA A 191 -11.49 14.66 4.46
N LEU A 192 -10.17 14.88 4.54
CA LEU A 192 -9.45 15.85 3.73
C LEU A 192 -9.53 15.52 2.24
N GLY A 193 -9.38 14.25 1.89
CA GLY A 193 -9.32 13.79 0.50
C GLY A 193 -10.66 13.82 -0.22
N ALA A 194 -11.76 13.47 0.46
CA ALA A 194 -13.06 13.28 -0.15
C ALA A 194 -13.56 14.48 -1.00
N PRO A 195 -13.55 15.75 -0.51
CA PRO A 195 -14.01 16.89 -1.31
C PRO A 195 -13.01 17.32 -2.39
N ARG A 196 -11.79 16.79 -2.38
CA ARG A 196 -10.71 17.13 -3.31
C ARG A 196 -10.44 16.05 -4.35
N GLY A 197 -11.24 14.99 -4.37
CA GLY A 197 -11.10 13.87 -5.30
C GLY A 197 -9.88 12.98 -5.03
N MET A 198 -9.21 13.13 -3.88
CA MET A 198 -8.12 12.28 -3.44
C MET A 198 -8.66 11.09 -2.66
N GLN A 199 -8.24 9.88 -3.02
CA GLN A 199 -8.70 8.64 -2.40
C GLN A 199 -7.53 7.90 -1.71
N LEU A 200 -7.84 6.98 -0.80
CA LEU A 200 -6.82 6.21 -0.08
C LEU A 200 -6.52 4.88 -0.78
N LEU A 201 -5.22 4.59 -0.93
CA LEU A 201 -4.69 3.28 -1.29
C LEU A 201 -4.08 2.66 -0.04
N CYS A 202 -4.70 1.59 0.49
CA CYS A 202 -4.41 1.11 1.84
C CYS A 202 -3.51 -0.11 1.84
N TYR A 203 -2.27 0.01 2.33
CA TYR A 203 -1.41 -1.13 2.60
C TYR A 203 -1.50 -1.58 4.07
N GLY A 204 -0.94 -2.77 4.36
CA GLY A 204 -0.93 -3.31 5.71
C GLY A 204 -2.26 -3.88 6.18
N THR A 205 -3.22 -4.05 5.28
CA THR A 205 -4.56 -4.59 5.56
C THR A 205 -4.53 -5.97 6.21
N LEU A 206 -3.48 -6.75 5.95
CA LEU A 206 -3.23 -8.08 6.51
C LEU A 206 -2.21 -8.10 7.64
N ALA A 207 -1.78 -6.92 8.15
CA ALA A 207 -0.78 -6.80 9.21
C ALA A 207 0.47 -7.69 8.94
N GLY A 208 1.02 -7.62 7.72
CA GLY A 208 2.20 -8.40 7.33
C GLY A 208 1.99 -9.91 7.29
N GLY A 209 0.75 -10.39 7.36
CA GLY A 209 0.38 -11.80 7.41
C GLY A 209 -0.04 -12.28 8.81
N PHE A 210 -0.14 -11.37 9.78
CA PHE A 210 -0.70 -11.70 11.09
C PHE A 210 -2.21 -11.97 11.02
N PHE A 211 -2.98 -11.32 10.15
CA PHE A 211 -4.38 -11.66 9.92
C PHE A 211 -4.50 -12.95 9.09
N SER A 212 -4.22 -14.08 9.75
CA SER A 212 -4.38 -15.42 9.18
C SER A 212 -4.69 -16.44 10.26
N GLU A 213 -5.28 -17.55 9.86
CA GLU A 213 -5.69 -18.66 10.73
C GLU A 213 -4.53 -19.24 11.54
N ARG A 214 -3.31 -19.23 10.99
CA ARG A 214 -2.11 -19.78 11.64
C ARG A 214 -1.75 -19.09 12.95
N TRP A 215 -2.12 -17.81 13.12
CA TRP A 215 -1.82 -17.03 14.31
C TRP A 215 -2.90 -17.11 15.37
N ARG A 216 -4.08 -17.64 15.05
CA ARG A 216 -5.16 -17.82 16.02
C ARG A 216 -4.81 -18.92 17.01
N GLY A 217 -4.78 -18.57 18.30
CA GLY A 217 -4.37 -19.48 19.39
C GLY A 217 -2.86 -19.74 19.45
N ALA A 218 -2.06 -19.14 18.57
CA ALA A 218 -0.61 -19.25 18.63
C ALA A 218 -0.04 -18.44 19.80
N ALA A 219 1.10 -18.89 20.33
CA ALA A 219 1.88 -18.11 21.28
C ALA A 219 2.35 -16.80 20.65
N GLU A 220 2.53 -15.78 21.49
CA GLU A 220 3.08 -14.51 21.05
C GLU A 220 4.50 -14.71 20.49
N PRO A 221 4.78 -14.25 19.25
CA PRO A 221 6.09 -14.39 18.65
C PRO A 221 7.11 -13.46 19.37
N GLY A 222 8.28 -14.00 19.65
CA GLY A 222 9.39 -13.29 20.28
C GLY A 222 10.42 -12.74 19.29
N ALA A 223 11.67 -12.63 19.76
CA ALA A 223 12.79 -12.09 18.99
C ALA A 223 13.22 -12.96 17.78
N GLU A 224 12.71 -14.18 17.67
CA GLU A 224 12.94 -15.09 16.53
C GLU A 224 12.31 -14.58 15.22
N VAL A 225 11.41 -13.61 15.28
CA VAL A 225 10.80 -13.02 14.09
C VAL A 225 11.77 -12.07 13.44
N THR A 226 12.35 -12.47 12.32
CA THR A 226 13.30 -11.66 11.53
C THR A 226 12.69 -11.04 10.28
N ASN A 227 11.51 -11.50 9.87
CA ASN A 227 10.82 -10.93 8.72
C ASN A 227 10.41 -9.48 9.00
N ARG A 228 10.89 -8.54 8.17
CA ARG A 228 10.69 -7.09 8.36
C ARG A 228 9.21 -6.68 8.51
N SER A 229 8.33 -7.30 7.73
CA SER A 229 6.90 -7.00 7.83
C SER A 229 6.33 -7.48 9.17
N LEU A 230 6.68 -8.69 9.62
CA LEU A 230 6.22 -9.20 10.91
C LEU A 230 6.77 -8.35 12.07
N VAL A 231 8.06 -7.96 12.03
CA VAL A 231 8.65 -7.04 13.02
C VAL A 231 7.85 -5.74 13.11
N LYS A 232 7.59 -5.11 11.96
CA LYS A 232 6.81 -3.86 11.92
C LYS A 232 5.41 -4.04 12.49
N TYR A 233 4.67 -5.04 12.02
CA TYR A 233 3.28 -5.19 12.43
C TYR A 233 3.11 -5.78 13.83
N LYS A 234 4.14 -6.44 14.40
CA LYS A 234 4.14 -6.79 15.82
C LYS A 234 4.11 -5.53 16.69
N LEU A 235 4.86 -4.48 16.34
CA LEU A 235 4.78 -3.20 17.04
C LEU A 235 3.39 -2.56 16.95
N VAL A 236 2.71 -2.69 15.81
CA VAL A 236 1.33 -2.19 15.65
C VAL A 236 0.34 -3.01 16.49
N ILE A 237 0.53 -4.33 16.61
CA ILE A 237 -0.24 -5.19 17.52
C ILE A 237 -0.06 -4.73 18.96
N ASP A 238 1.17 -4.37 19.37
CA ASP A 238 1.45 -3.86 20.71
C ASP A 238 0.73 -2.53 20.98
N ASP A 239 0.69 -1.63 19.99
CA ASP A 239 -0.06 -0.37 20.08
C ASP A 239 -1.57 -0.60 20.11
N PHE A 240 -2.07 -1.65 19.47
CA PHE A 240 -3.49 -2.00 19.47
C PHE A 240 -3.98 -2.52 20.83
N GLY A 241 -3.11 -2.98 21.71
CA GLY A 241 -3.45 -3.54 23.02
C GLY A 241 -2.75 -4.87 23.31
N GLY A 242 -1.73 -5.19 22.51
CA GLY A 242 -0.90 -6.37 22.67
C GLY A 242 -1.53 -7.66 22.14
N TRP A 243 -0.83 -8.76 22.39
CA TRP A 243 -1.20 -10.06 21.84
C TRP A 243 -2.57 -10.57 22.28
N PRO A 244 -3.02 -10.41 23.55
CA PRO A 244 -4.36 -10.84 23.96
C PRO A 244 -5.48 -10.13 23.20
N ALA A 245 -5.40 -8.81 23.03
CA ALA A 245 -6.36 -8.04 22.25
C ALA A 245 -6.39 -8.46 20.77
N PHE A 246 -5.21 -8.71 20.20
CA PHE A 246 -5.07 -9.23 18.85
C PHE A 246 -5.69 -10.62 18.68
N GLN A 247 -5.53 -11.53 19.66
CA GLN A 247 -6.16 -12.85 19.65
C GLN A 247 -7.70 -12.78 19.71
N ALA A 248 -8.23 -11.85 20.51
CA ALA A 248 -9.67 -11.59 20.54
C ALA A 248 -10.18 -11.11 19.18
N LEU A 249 -9.45 -10.19 18.54
CA LEU A 249 -9.77 -9.71 17.19
C LEU A 249 -9.71 -10.84 16.16
N LEU A 250 -8.67 -11.69 16.17
CA LEU A 250 -8.58 -12.86 15.29
C LEU A 250 -9.77 -13.82 15.46
N SER A 251 -10.23 -14.00 16.70
CA SER A 251 -11.36 -14.88 17.00
C SER A 251 -12.66 -14.29 16.44
N ALA A 252 -12.88 -12.98 16.56
CA ALA A 252 -14.04 -12.30 15.96
C ALA A 252 -14.01 -12.40 14.43
N LEU A 253 -12.84 -12.13 13.81
CA LEU A 253 -12.66 -12.25 12.35
C LEU A 253 -12.91 -13.68 11.85
N LYS A 254 -12.49 -14.69 12.63
CA LYS A 254 -12.78 -16.09 12.31
C LYS A 254 -14.27 -16.39 12.37
N THR A 255 -14.97 -15.92 13.40
CA THR A 255 -16.43 -16.08 13.52
C THR A 255 -17.14 -15.47 12.31
N ILE A 256 -16.76 -14.27 11.89
CA ILE A 256 -17.30 -13.62 10.69
C ILE A 256 -16.97 -14.45 9.45
N GLY A 257 -15.69 -14.84 9.31
CA GLY A 257 -15.25 -15.66 8.18
C GLY A 257 -16.03 -16.96 8.02
N ASP A 258 -16.32 -17.64 9.14
CA ASP A 258 -17.12 -18.87 9.14
C ASP A 258 -18.56 -18.64 8.70
N ARG A 259 -19.20 -17.52 9.12
CA ARG A 259 -20.56 -17.15 8.68
C ARG A 259 -20.64 -16.94 7.16
N HIS A 260 -19.58 -16.40 6.55
CA HIS A 260 -19.55 -16.04 5.14
C HIS A 260 -18.76 -17.04 4.25
N GLY A 261 -18.22 -18.11 4.84
CA GLY A 261 -17.43 -19.11 4.10
C GLY A 261 -16.12 -18.57 3.54
N VAL A 262 -15.45 -17.62 4.24
CA VAL A 262 -14.19 -17.00 3.84
C VAL A 262 -13.17 -17.03 4.97
N GLY A 263 -11.88 -16.78 4.66
CA GLY A 263 -10.83 -16.71 5.67
C GLY A 263 -10.74 -15.34 6.37
N ILE A 264 -9.99 -15.31 7.48
CA ILE A 264 -9.68 -14.10 8.28
C ILE A 264 -9.13 -12.96 7.39
N ALA A 265 -8.21 -13.29 6.48
CA ALA A 265 -7.60 -12.32 5.57
C ALA A 265 -8.63 -11.60 4.69
N SER A 266 -9.63 -12.34 4.19
CA SER A 266 -10.69 -11.76 3.36
C SER A 266 -11.58 -10.81 4.17
N VAL A 267 -11.91 -11.16 5.41
CA VAL A 267 -12.70 -10.31 6.32
C VAL A 267 -11.95 -9.01 6.64
N ALA A 268 -10.66 -9.13 7.02
CA ALA A 268 -9.84 -7.97 7.35
C ALA A 268 -9.66 -7.02 6.15
N THR A 269 -9.46 -7.56 4.94
CA THR A 269 -9.34 -6.76 3.73
C THR A 269 -10.68 -6.09 3.37
N ARG A 270 -11.81 -6.81 3.46
CA ARG A 270 -13.14 -6.26 3.19
C ARG A 270 -13.47 -5.10 4.13
N TRP A 271 -13.18 -5.26 5.42
CA TRP A 271 -13.38 -4.19 6.39
C TRP A 271 -12.66 -2.90 5.99
N VAL A 272 -11.41 -2.99 5.53
CA VAL A 272 -10.67 -1.80 5.05
C VAL A 272 -11.32 -1.21 3.81
N LEU A 273 -11.73 -2.03 2.85
CA LEU A 273 -12.39 -1.56 1.62
C LEU A 273 -13.71 -0.84 1.89
N ASP A 274 -14.39 -1.15 2.99
CA ASP A 274 -15.66 -0.52 3.38
C ASP A 274 -15.46 0.81 4.12
N GLN A 275 -14.21 1.20 4.44
CA GLN A 275 -13.95 2.47 5.12
C GLN A 275 -14.11 3.66 4.18
N PRO A 276 -14.61 4.81 4.69
CA PRO A 276 -14.78 6.02 3.89
C PRO A 276 -13.47 6.47 3.23
N GLY A 277 -13.56 6.86 1.96
CA GLY A 277 -12.42 7.37 1.19
C GLY A 277 -11.44 6.31 0.70
N VAL A 278 -11.63 5.03 1.02
CA VAL A 278 -10.76 3.94 0.56
C VAL A 278 -11.10 3.52 -0.87
N ALA A 279 -10.18 3.74 -1.79
CA ALA A 279 -10.28 3.26 -3.17
C ALA A 279 -9.91 1.78 -3.27
N ALA A 280 -8.74 1.40 -2.76
CA ALA A 280 -8.24 0.04 -2.91
C ALA A 280 -7.37 -0.40 -1.72
N ALA A 281 -7.35 -1.72 -1.51
CA ALA A 281 -6.43 -2.40 -0.62
C ALA A 281 -5.21 -2.91 -1.41
N ILE A 282 -4.01 -2.64 -0.91
CA ILE A 282 -2.76 -3.18 -1.46
C ILE A 282 -2.42 -4.46 -0.70
N VAL A 283 -2.61 -5.58 -1.36
CA VAL A 283 -2.38 -6.90 -0.77
C VAL A 283 -1.05 -7.46 -1.27
N GLY A 284 -0.14 -7.73 -0.34
CA GLY A 284 1.15 -8.31 -0.67
C GLY A 284 1.01 -9.76 -1.13
N ALA A 285 1.55 -10.07 -2.31
CA ALA A 285 1.58 -11.42 -2.81
C ALA A 285 2.88 -11.67 -3.59
N ARG A 286 3.72 -12.58 -3.08
CA ARG A 286 4.91 -13.02 -3.83
C ARG A 286 4.47 -13.89 -5.01
N TYR A 287 3.58 -14.83 -4.77
CA TYR A 287 3.02 -15.77 -5.71
C TYR A 287 1.50 -15.84 -5.64
N ALA A 288 0.85 -16.62 -6.48
CA ALA A 288 -0.61 -16.70 -6.57
C ALA A 288 -1.26 -17.63 -5.53
N ASP A 289 -0.51 -18.17 -4.58
CA ASP A 289 -0.99 -19.14 -3.56
C ASP A 289 -2.23 -18.64 -2.79
N HIS A 290 -2.43 -17.33 -2.70
CA HIS A 290 -3.56 -16.72 -1.99
C HIS A 290 -4.55 -16.00 -2.93
N LEU A 291 -4.47 -16.23 -4.25
CA LEU A 291 -5.33 -15.54 -5.22
C LEU A 291 -6.82 -15.80 -4.94
N ASP A 292 -7.20 -17.04 -4.65
CA ASP A 292 -8.61 -17.39 -4.35
C ASP A 292 -9.14 -16.68 -3.10
N ALA A 293 -8.33 -16.57 -2.04
CA ALA A 293 -8.66 -15.81 -0.83
C ALA A 293 -8.78 -14.31 -1.13
N THR A 294 -7.93 -13.79 -2.01
CA THR A 294 -7.99 -12.40 -2.48
C THR A 294 -9.28 -12.14 -3.28
N LEU A 295 -9.65 -13.04 -4.17
CA LEU A 295 -10.90 -12.95 -4.96
C LEU A 295 -12.16 -13.11 -4.10
N ALA A 296 -12.07 -13.86 -3.00
CA ALA A 296 -13.18 -14.03 -2.07
C ALA A 296 -13.63 -12.71 -1.43
N VAL A 297 -12.74 -11.72 -1.31
CA VAL A 297 -13.05 -10.38 -0.80
C VAL A 297 -14.19 -9.71 -1.58
N PHE A 298 -14.25 -9.91 -2.89
CA PHE A 298 -15.27 -9.30 -3.77
C PHE A 298 -16.66 -9.92 -3.61
N ARG A 299 -16.74 -11.12 -3.05
CA ARG A 299 -18.01 -11.80 -2.76
C ARG A 299 -18.54 -11.50 -1.35
N LEU A 300 -17.65 -11.03 -0.47
CA LEU A 300 -17.97 -10.74 0.91
C LEU A 300 -18.66 -9.37 1.04
N ARG A 301 -19.72 -9.33 1.85
CA ARG A 301 -20.34 -8.09 2.35
C ARG A 301 -20.50 -8.26 3.85
N LEU A 302 -19.91 -7.34 4.61
CA LEU A 302 -20.08 -7.31 6.05
C LEU A 302 -21.46 -6.72 6.39
N ASP A 303 -22.18 -7.38 7.27
CA ASP A 303 -23.49 -6.95 7.74
C ASP A 303 -23.41 -6.30 9.14
N ASP A 304 -24.55 -5.81 9.65
CA ASP A 304 -24.64 -5.16 10.95
C ASP A 304 -24.19 -6.08 12.10
N ALA A 305 -24.44 -7.39 11.99
CA ALA A 305 -24.02 -8.36 13.00
C ALA A 305 -22.50 -8.55 13.00
N ASP A 306 -21.84 -8.48 11.83
CA ASP A 306 -20.38 -8.51 11.72
C ASP A 306 -19.77 -7.25 12.34
N HIS A 307 -20.32 -6.09 12.04
CA HIS A 307 -19.90 -4.82 12.65
C HIS A 307 -20.12 -4.82 14.16
N ALA A 308 -21.21 -5.36 14.66
CA ALA A 308 -21.49 -5.48 16.09
C ALA A 308 -20.49 -6.39 16.83
N LEU A 309 -19.94 -7.41 16.17
CA LEU A 309 -18.87 -8.24 16.73
C LEU A 309 -17.53 -7.49 16.82
N LEU A 310 -17.23 -6.62 15.87
CA LEU A 310 -15.97 -5.89 15.82
C LEU A 310 -15.97 -4.63 16.68
N ALA A 311 -17.10 -3.93 16.77
CA ALA A 311 -17.20 -2.61 17.40
C ALA A 311 -16.62 -2.55 18.82
N PRO A 312 -17.00 -3.42 19.77
CA PRO A 312 -16.51 -3.35 21.15
C PRO A 312 -14.98 -3.58 21.23
N LEU A 313 -14.42 -4.42 20.36
CA LEU A 313 -12.98 -4.64 20.30
C LEU A 313 -12.23 -3.40 19.77
N LEU A 314 -12.77 -2.78 18.73
CA LEU A 314 -12.19 -1.60 18.12
C LEU A 314 -12.32 -0.34 19.00
N GLU A 315 -13.39 -0.24 19.79
CA GLU A 315 -13.59 0.82 20.77
C GLU A 315 -12.64 0.68 21.97
N ALA A 316 -12.50 -0.54 22.50
CA ALA A 316 -11.58 -0.82 23.62
C ALA A 316 -10.09 -0.66 23.21
N HIS A 317 -9.78 -0.85 21.94
CA HIS A 317 -8.42 -0.84 21.41
C HIS A 317 -8.34 0.11 20.20
N PRO A 318 -8.15 1.42 20.40
CA PRO A 318 -8.12 2.41 19.32
C PRO A 318 -6.93 2.26 18.37
N GLY A 319 -5.90 1.50 18.76
CA GLY A 319 -4.65 1.35 18.02
C GLY A 319 -3.70 2.55 18.20
N PRO A 320 -2.71 2.71 17.32
CA PRO A 320 -1.75 3.79 17.38
C PRO A 320 -2.44 5.16 17.36
N ALA A 321 -1.98 6.07 18.22
CA ALA A 321 -2.46 7.45 18.27
C ALA A 321 -1.77 8.34 17.22
N GLY A 322 -2.32 9.53 17.00
CA GLY A 322 -1.75 10.55 16.13
C GLY A 322 -2.24 10.48 14.68
N ASP A 323 -1.47 11.07 13.79
CA ASP A 323 -1.74 11.11 12.36
C ASP A 323 -0.97 10.01 11.60
N THR A 324 -1.28 9.83 10.35
CA THR A 324 -0.65 8.88 9.45
C THR A 324 0.87 8.98 9.48
N TYR A 325 1.52 7.84 9.70
CA TYR A 325 2.98 7.69 9.68
C TYR A 325 3.76 8.52 10.73
N ALA A 326 3.10 9.07 11.74
CA ALA A 326 3.75 9.89 12.78
C ALA A 326 4.75 9.08 13.61
N LEU A 327 4.42 7.84 13.98
CA LEU A 327 5.29 6.97 14.75
C LEU A 327 6.54 6.51 13.96
N GLU A 328 6.39 6.29 12.66
CA GLU A 328 7.45 5.86 11.77
C GLU A 328 8.44 6.99 11.47
N ARG A 329 8.02 8.26 11.58
CA ARG A 329 8.89 9.45 11.44
C ARG A 329 9.70 9.76 12.68
N ASP A 330 9.24 9.35 13.86
CA ASP A 330 10.01 9.48 15.09
C ASP A 330 11.18 8.49 15.11
N LYS A 331 12.35 8.94 14.65
CA LYS A 331 13.58 8.13 14.58
C LYS A 331 14.06 7.63 15.95
N SER A 332 13.64 8.26 17.05
CA SER A 332 13.95 7.82 18.42
C SER A 332 12.99 6.75 18.91
N GLY A 333 11.80 6.68 18.34
CA GLY A 333 10.75 5.73 18.67
C GLY A 333 11.00 4.32 18.13
N ARG A 334 10.30 3.34 18.69
CA ARG A 334 10.44 1.93 18.30
C ARG A 334 10.07 1.66 16.85
N HIS A 335 9.11 2.40 16.27
CA HIS A 335 8.70 2.30 14.87
C HIS A 335 9.73 2.91 13.92
N GLY A 336 10.27 4.10 14.24
CA GLY A 336 11.24 4.76 13.38
C GLY A 336 12.59 4.05 13.33
N ARG A 337 13.01 3.39 14.44
CA ARG A 337 14.29 2.67 14.49
C ARG A 337 14.39 1.48 13.54
N ILE A 338 13.28 0.93 13.08
CA ILE A 338 13.26 -0.19 12.13
C ILE A 338 13.20 0.27 10.66
N MET A 339 13.12 1.58 10.42
CA MET A 339 13.02 2.13 9.06
C MET A 339 14.39 2.14 8.37
N LYS A 340 14.37 1.98 7.05
CA LYS A 340 15.54 2.15 6.17
C LYS A 340 15.29 3.35 5.26
N TYR A 341 16.23 4.26 5.21
CA TYR A 341 16.05 5.58 4.62
C TYR A 341 16.79 5.81 3.29
N ASN A 342 17.80 4.99 2.96
CA ASN A 342 18.64 5.12 1.77
C ASN A 342 18.63 3.78 1.02
N LEU A 343 17.71 3.63 0.07
CA LEU A 343 17.49 2.37 -0.66
C LEU A 343 17.70 2.52 -2.18
N ASN A 344 17.93 3.75 -2.69
CA ASN A 344 18.24 3.98 -4.11
C ASN A 344 19.71 3.71 -4.47
N GLN A 345 20.58 3.60 -3.48
CA GLN A 345 22.03 3.43 -3.67
C GLN A 345 22.46 1.96 -3.81
N THR A 346 21.51 1.02 -3.86
CA THR A 346 21.79 -0.42 -3.98
C THR A 346 21.46 -0.95 -5.37
#